data_60d6b95537e588eebf9d8cc2f33a7b52
#
_entry.id   60d6b95537e588eebf9d8cc2f33a7b52
#
_cell.length_a   1.000
_cell.length_b   1.000
_cell.length_c   1.000
_cell.angle_alpha   90.00
_cell.angle_beta   90.00
_cell.angle_gamma   90.00
#
_symmetry.space_group_name_H-M   'P 1'
#
loop_
_entity.id
_entity.type
_entity.pdbx_description
1 polymer ?
#
loop_
_entity_poly.entity_id
_entity_poly.type
_entity_poly.pdbx_seq_one_letter_code
_entity_poly.pdbx_strand_id
1 'polypeptide(L)'
;IFQLGEQLPAAVREAATGQGLRLKVGISVGLPKLVVRHLLQPALAGAPIRLLCHEDEFDGLLADLALHRLDVVLSDRPAPANPNLRLYSHPLGEAPLAWFAPAALVRATRKPFPACLDDLPLLLPTGHAAVRPRLDQWFERQGLRPRIVGEFEDSALLAAFGRSGMGAFPVSQWSQEELRKDREL
;
A
#
# COMPACT_ATOMS: atom_id res chain seq x y z
N ILE A 1 12.10 23.59 -20.75
CA ILE A 1 13.42 23.57 -21.44
C ILE A 1 14.55 23.65 -20.40
N PHE A 2 14.49 24.55 -19.40
CA PHE A 2 15.58 24.69 -18.41
C PHE A 2 15.73 23.47 -17.47
N GLN A 3 14.67 22.80 -17.04
CA GLN A 3 14.73 21.60 -16.20
C GLN A 3 15.40 20.39 -16.88
N LEU A 4 15.22 20.22 -18.19
CA LEU A 4 15.93 19.20 -18.97
C LEU A 4 17.44 19.47 -19.02
N GLY A 5 17.85 20.74 -19.06
CA GLY A 5 19.25 21.14 -19.01
C GLY A 5 19.95 20.85 -17.69
N GLU A 6 19.24 20.95 -16.57
CA GLU A 6 19.77 20.62 -15.23
C GLU A 6 19.93 19.11 -14.99
N GLN A 7 19.14 18.27 -15.67
CA GLN A 7 19.22 16.81 -15.56
C GLN A 7 20.32 16.20 -16.45
N LEU A 8 20.71 16.88 -17.52
CA LEU A 8 21.73 16.41 -18.45
C LEU A 8 23.10 16.09 -17.80
N PRO A 9 23.67 16.92 -16.89
CA PRO A 9 24.93 16.59 -16.24
C PRO A 9 24.86 15.39 -15.31
N ALA A 10 23.68 15.10 -14.72
CA ALA A 10 23.46 13.93 -13.90
C ALA A 10 23.35 12.66 -14.77
N ALA A 11 22.58 12.71 -15.86
CA ALA A 11 22.43 11.61 -16.82
C ALA A 11 23.76 11.24 -17.50
N VAL A 12 24.58 12.25 -17.88
CA VAL A 12 25.89 12.02 -18.46
C VAL A 12 26.87 11.40 -17.45
N ARG A 13 26.84 11.83 -16.19
CA ARG A 13 27.65 11.21 -15.12
C ARG A 13 27.22 9.78 -14.82
N GLU A 14 25.93 9.49 -14.79
CA GLU A 14 25.40 8.14 -14.61
C GLU A 14 25.79 7.21 -15.78
N ALA A 15 25.74 7.68 -17.02
CA ALA A 15 26.16 6.93 -18.18
C ALA A 15 27.71 6.67 -18.19
N ALA A 16 28.48 7.63 -17.71
CA ALA A 16 29.96 7.53 -17.66
C ALA A 16 30.47 6.61 -16.52
N THR A 17 29.68 6.43 -15.44
CA THR A 17 30.08 5.62 -14.28
C THR A 17 29.66 4.16 -14.36
N GLY A 18 28.98 3.72 -15.43
CA GLY A 18 28.48 2.35 -15.56
C GLY A 18 27.45 1.96 -14.48
N GLN A 19 26.87 2.95 -13.79
CA GLN A 19 25.79 2.73 -12.83
C GLN A 19 24.54 2.31 -13.59
N GLY A 20 23.98 1.15 -13.25
CA GLY A 20 22.81 0.57 -13.89
C GLY A 20 21.62 1.52 -13.96
N LEU A 21 20.63 1.17 -14.75
CA LEU A 21 19.40 1.93 -14.96
C LEU A 21 18.79 2.35 -13.60
N ARG A 22 18.48 3.63 -13.43
CA ARG A 22 17.80 4.15 -12.25
C ARG A 22 16.30 4.14 -12.46
N LEU A 23 15.55 3.54 -11.52
CA LEU A 23 14.10 3.51 -11.51
C LEU A 23 13.58 4.28 -10.29
N LYS A 24 12.88 5.38 -10.52
CA LYS A 24 12.25 6.22 -9.48
C LYS A 24 10.78 5.86 -9.38
N VAL A 25 10.40 5.29 -8.25
CA VAL A 25 9.05 4.80 -7.99
C VAL A 25 8.40 5.65 -6.90
N GLY A 26 7.26 6.26 -7.22
CA GLY A 26 6.35 6.84 -6.23
C GLY A 26 5.46 5.75 -5.65
N ILE A 27 5.22 5.79 -4.35
CA ILE A 27 4.39 4.83 -3.63
C ILE A 27 3.34 5.60 -2.86
N SER A 28 2.06 5.39 -3.19
CA SER A 28 0.95 6.03 -2.48
C SER A 28 0.90 5.59 -1.02
N VAL A 29 0.73 6.55 -0.12
CA VAL A 29 0.49 6.30 1.31
C VAL A 29 -0.70 5.34 1.46
N GLY A 30 -0.56 4.36 2.35
CA GLY A 30 -1.57 3.31 2.57
C GLY A 30 -1.38 2.06 1.71
N LEU A 31 -0.55 2.09 0.66
CA LEU A 31 -0.23 0.87 -0.10
C LEU A 31 0.71 -0.03 0.74
N PRO A 32 0.32 -1.31 1.02
CA PRO A 32 1.13 -2.18 1.86
C PRO A 32 2.53 -2.42 1.28
N LYS A 33 3.57 -2.27 2.10
CA LYS A 33 4.98 -2.38 1.69
C LYS A 33 5.30 -3.73 1.03
N LEU A 34 4.64 -4.81 1.49
CA LEU A 34 4.81 -6.14 0.92
C LEU A 34 4.20 -6.27 -0.48
N VAL A 35 3.09 -5.59 -0.74
CA VAL A 35 2.49 -5.49 -2.08
C VAL A 35 3.46 -4.75 -3.01
N VAL A 36 4.02 -3.62 -2.57
CA VAL A 36 5.03 -2.87 -3.33
C VAL A 36 6.24 -3.74 -3.69
N ARG A 37 6.81 -4.44 -2.69
CA ARG A 37 7.91 -5.37 -2.91
C ARG A 37 7.57 -6.44 -3.95
N HIS A 38 6.39 -7.06 -3.82
CA HIS A 38 5.93 -8.10 -4.73
C HIS A 38 5.82 -7.59 -6.18
N LEU A 39 5.29 -6.38 -6.36
CA LEU A 39 5.14 -5.75 -7.67
C LEU A 39 6.48 -5.35 -8.31
N LEU A 40 7.45 -4.89 -7.51
CA LEU A 40 8.74 -4.45 -8.01
C LEU A 40 9.76 -5.58 -8.22
N GLN A 41 9.63 -6.68 -7.49
CA GLN A 41 10.57 -7.81 -7.53
C GLN A 41 10.84 -8.36 -8.94
N PRO A 42 9.86 -8.55 -9.85
CA PRO A 42 10.11 -9.00 -11.21
C PRO A 42 10.96 -8.02 -12.03
N ALA A 43 10.75 -6.72 -11.85
CA ALA A 43 11.50 -5.68 -12.56
C ALA A 43 12.99 -5.66 -12.14
N LEU A 44 13.28 -6.02 -10.89
CA LEU A 44 14.64 -6.03 -10.34
C LEU A 44 15.42 -7.31 -10.72
N ALA A 45 14.72 -8.38 -11.11
CA ALA A 45 15.35 -9.66 -11.43
C ALA A 45 16.06 -9.67 -12.81
N GLY A 46 15.73 -8.72 -13.70
CA GLY A 46 16.16 -8.76 -15.11
C GLY A 46 17.37 -7.88 -15.46
N ALA A 47 17.75 -6.91 -14.62
CA ALA A 47 18.81 -5.96 -14.92
C ALA A 47 19.38 -5.31 -13.64
N PRO A 48 20.61 -4.79 -13.65
CA PRO A 48 21.15 -4.02 -12.54
C PRO A 48 20.43 -2.66 -12.45
N ILE A 49 19.31 -2.63 -11.74
CA ILE A 49 18.50 -1.44 -11.53
C ILE A 49 18.81 -0.84 -10.15
N ARG A 50 19.12 0.46 -10.10
CA ARG A 50 19.14 1.23 -8.87
C ARG A 50 17.74 1.76 -8.60
N LEU A 51 17.05 1.13 -7.65
CA LEU A 51 15.72 1.51 -7.24
C LEU A 51 15.76 2.71 -6.27
N LEU A 52 14.90 3.72 -6.53
CA LEU A 52 14.61 4.83 -5.62
C LEU A 52 13.10 4.85 -5.37
N CYS A 53 12.71 4.63 -4.12
CA CYS A 53 11.31 4.68 -3.71
C CYS A 53 11.03 5.97 -2.93
N HIS A 54 9.96 6.65 -3.32
CA HIS A 54 9.44 7.84 -2.65
C HIS A 54 8.00 7.54 -2.22
N GLU A 55 7.68 7.79 -0.97
CA GLU A 55 6.32 7.64 -0.45
C GLU A 55 5.74 9.02 -0.20
N ASP A 56 4.53 9.26 -0.72
CA ASP A 56 3.82 10.53 -0.56
C ASP A 56 2.32 10.34 -0.83
N GLU A 57 1.55 11.40 -0.63
CA GLU A 57 0.14 11.48 -1.00
C GLU A 57 -0.03 11.34 -2.52
N PHE A 58 -1.14 10.72 -2.91
CA PHE A 58 -1.39 10.34 -4.30
C PHE A 58 -1.30 11.52 -5.28
N ASP A 59 -1.87 12.67 -4.93
CA ASP A 59 -1.89 13.86 -5.80
C ASP A 59 -0.48 14.45 -5.96
N GLY A 60 0.34 14.45 -4.91
CA GLY A 60 1.74 14.85 -4.96
C GLY A 60 2.56 13.96 -5.89
N LEU A 61 2.36 12.64 -5.79
CA LEU A 61 3.02 11.66 -6.66
C LEU A 61 2.62 11.83 -8.14
N LEU A 62 1.35 12.12 -8.43
CA LEU A 62 0.91 12.38 -9.80
C LEU A 62 1.52 13.67 -10.36
N ALA A 63 1.68 14.70 -9.55
CA ALA A 63 2.36 15.93 -9.94
C ALA A 63 3.85 15.66 -10.25
N ASP A 64 4.54 14.90 -9.42
CA ASP A 64 5.94 14.52 -9.64
C ASP A 64 6.11 13.59 -10.86
N LEU A 65 5.17 12.69 -11.12
CA LEU A 65 5.14 11.87 -12.32
C LEU A 65 4.97 12.74 -13.58
N ALA A 66 4.05 13.69 -13.55
CA ALA A 66 3.81 14.62 -14.66
C ALA A 66 5.02 15.54 -14.95
N LEU A 67 5.81 15.85 -13.92
CA LEU A 67 7.06 16.61 -14.03
C LEU A 67 8.29 15.75 -14.33
N HIS A 68 8.12 14.45 -14.62
CA HIS A 68 9.20 13.49 -14.86
C HIS A 68 10.22 13.38 -13.70
N ARG A 69 9.81 13.69 -12.49
CA ARG A 69 10.59 13.46 -11.27
C ARG A 69 10.51 12.01 -10.81
N LEU A 70 9.41 11.33 -11.16
CA LEU A 70 9.18 9.89 -10.99
C LEU A 70 9.02 9.25 -12.36
N ASP A 71 9.38 7.96 -12.46
CA ASP A 71 9.21 7.15 -13.67
C ASP A 71 7.89 6.38 -13.65
N VAL A 72 7.45 5.96 -12.46
CA VAL A 72 6.21 5.23 -12.23
C VAL A 72 5.65 5.54 -10.84
N VAL A 73 4.32 5.44 -10.70
CA VAL A 73 3.64 5.52 -9.41
C VAL A 73 2.86 4.23 -9.19
N LEU A 74 3.04 3.60 -8.03
CA LEU A 74 2.22 2.50 -7.54
C LEU A 74 1.14 3.06 -6.61
N SER A 75 -0.12 2.71 -6.91
CA SER A 75 -1.28 3.23 -6.18
C SER A 75 -2.36 2.15 -6.04
N ASP A 76 -3.22 2.30 -5.04
CA ASP A 76 -4.42 1.51 -4.81
C ASP A 76 -5.67 2.05 -5.54
N ARG A 77 -5.48 3.10 -6.35
CA ARG A 77 -6.53 3.75 -7.14
C ARG A 77 -5.98 4.20 -8.49
N PRO A 78 -6.83 4.28 -9.53
CA PRO A 78 -6.42 4.81 -10.83
C PRO A 78 -6.19 6.32 -10.76
N ALA A 79 -5.35 6.85 -11.65
CA ALA A 79 -5.23 8.29 -11.84
C ALA A 79 -6.57 8.86 -12.32
N PRO A 80 -6.99 10.03 -11.80
CA PRO A 80 -8.20 10.70 -12.27
C PRO A 80 -8.04 11.10 -13.75
N ALA A 81 -9.14 11.05 -14.49
CA ALA A 81 -9.16 11.55 -15.86
C ALA A 81 -8.89 13.08 -15.83
N ASN A 82 -7.72 13.48 -16.28
CA ASN A 82 -7.36 14.89 -16.38
C ASN A 82 -6.80 15.18 -17.78
N PRO A 83 -7.50 15.98 -18.62
CA PRO A 83 -7.07 16.26 -19.97
C PRO A 83 -5.73 17.02 -20.05
N ASN A 84 -5.31 17.65 -18.98
CA ASN A 84 -4.05 18.38 -18.90
C ASN A 84 -2.86 17.51 -18.44
N LEU A 85 -3.12 16.28 -17.98
CA LEU A 85 -2.11 15.33 -17.53
C LEU A 85 -2.13 14.10 -18.43
N ARG A 86 -1.07 13.88 -19.19
CA ARG A 86 -0.90 12.67 -20.01
C ARG A 86 -0.36 11.52 -19.16
N LEU A 87 -1.20 10.97 -18.29
CA LEU A 87 -0.88 9.82 -17.45
C LEU A 87 -1.64 8.59 -17.95
N TYR A 88 -1.00 7.45 -17.87
CA TYR A 88 -1.59 6.15 -18.19
C TYR A 88 -1.70 5.31 -16.93
N SER A 89 -2.89 4.76 -16.66
CA SER A 89 -3.13 3.83 -15.56
C SER A 89 -3.24 2.42 -16.10
N HIS A 90 -2.46 1.51 -15.51
CA HIS A 90 -2.47 0.10 -15.84
C HIS A 90 -2.89 -0.71 -14.61
N PRO A 91 -4.01 -1.45 -14.62
CA PRO A 91 -4.36 -2.33 -13.52
C PRO A 91 -3.35 -3.49 -13.45
N LEU A 92 -2.73 -3.67 -12.30
CA LEU A 92 -1.75 -4.74 -12.08
C LEU A 92 -2.37 -5.98 -11.42
N GLY A 93 -3.55 -5.84 -10.84
CA GLY A 93 -4.29 -6.91 -10.18
C GLY A 93 -5.16 -6.41 -9.05
N GLU A 94 -5.75 -7.36 -8.34
CA GLU A 94 -6.57 -7.12 -7.16
C GLU A 94 -5.91 -7.75 -5.94
N ALA A 95 -6.02 -7.09 -4.80
CA ALA A 95 -5.52 -7.57 -3.53
C ALA A 95 -6.68 -7.67 -2.52
N PRO A 96 -7.44 -8.77 -2.52
CA PRO A 96 -8.51 -8.97 -1.57
C PRO A 96 -8.00 -8.83 -0.13
N LEU A 97 -8.88 -8.34 0.77
CA LEU A 97 -8.56 -8.24 2.18
C LEU A 97 -8.96 -9.52 2.91
N ALA A 98 -8.13 -9.88 3.88
CA ALA A 98 -8.45 -10.85 4.91
C ALA A 98 -8.37 -10.19 6.28
N TRP A 99 -9.08 -10.74 7.25
CA TRP A 99 -9.05 -10.30 8.64
C TRP A 99 -8.11 -11.18 9.44
N PHE A 100 -7.27 -10.56 10.24
CA PHE A 100 -6.36 -11.21 11.17
C PHE A 100 -6.63 -10.74 12.58
N ALA A 101 -6.48 -11.65 13.53
CA ALA A 101 -6.53 -11.35 14.94
C ALA A 101 -5.72 -12.40 15.71
N PRO A 102 -5.13 -12.05 16.85
CA PRO A 102 -4.52 -13.03 17.75
C PRO A 102 -5.51 -14.12 18.15
N ALA A 103 -5.02 -15.35 18.22
CA ALA A 103 -5.86 -16.52 18.51
C ALA A 103 -6.66 -16.39 19.82
N ALA A 104 -6.13 -15.64 20.80
CA ALA A 104 -6.85 -15.36 22.05
C ALA A 104 -8.13 -14.55 21.81
N LEU A 105 -8.09 -13.54 20.96
CA LEU A 105 -9.26 -12.72 20.60
C LEU A 105 -10.28 -13.53 19.79
N VAL A 106 -9.81 -14.34 18.83
CA VAL A 106 -10.70 -15.20 18.02
C VAL A 106 -11.44 -16.19 18.90
N ARG A 107 -10.78 -16.80 19.88
CA ARG A 107 -11.42 -17.75 20.82
C ARG A 107 -12.43 -17.10 21.77
N ALA A 108 -12.32 -15.78 21.99
CA ALA A 108 -13.23 -15.05 22.86
C ALA A 108 -14.61 -14.77 22.21
N THR A 109 -14.68 -14.79 20.88
CA THR A 109 -15.94 -14.61 20.16
C THR A 109 -16.61 -15.96 19.85
N ARG A 110 -17.95 -15.97 19.88
CA ARG A 110 -18.77 -17.15 19.53
C ARG A 110 -19.49 -17.00 18.20
N LYS A 111 -19.47 -15.80 17.62
CA LYS A 111 -20.13 -15.52 16.36
C LYS A 111 -19.26 -15.96 15.17
N PRO A 112 -19.88 -16.46 14.09
CA PRO A 112 -19.14 -16.73 12.85
C PRO A 112 -18.70 -15.42 12.17
N PHE A 113 -17.72 -15.51 11.30
CA PHE A 113 -17.35 -14.39 10.43
C PHE A 113 -18.49 -14.12 9.41
N PRO A 114 -18.82 -12.86 9.13
CA PRO A 114 -18.19 -11.62 9.62
C PRO A 114 -18.75 -11.07 10.95
N ALA A 115 -19.85 -11.64 11.49
CA ALA A 115 -20.55 -11.12 12.68
C ALA A 115 -19.65 -11.05 13.93
N CYS A 116 -18.59 -11.86 14.01
CA CYS A 116 -17.63 -11.82 15.11
C CYS A 116 -16.88 -10.47 15.21
N LEU A 117 -16.82 -9.68 14.14
CA LEU A 117 -16.15 -8.39 14.14
C LEU A 117 -16.85 -7.34 15.03
N ASP A 118 -18.14 -7.49 15.31
CA ASP A 118 -18.84 -6.64 16.28
C ASP A 118 -18.35 -6.84 17.72
N ASP A 119 -17.88 -8.04 18.03
CA ASP A 119 -17.46 -8.42 19.39
C ASP A 119 -15.96 -8.12 19.62
N LEU A 120 -15.22 -7.86 18.54
CA LEU A 120 -13.77 -7.66 18.58
C LEU A 120 -13.40 -6.16 18.57
N PRO A 121 -12.32 -5.79 19.27
CA PRO A 121 -11.69 -4.49 19.00
C PRO A 121 -11.09 -4.51 17.61
N LEU A 122 -11.33 -3.47 16.81
CA LEU A 122 -10.81 -3.36 15.45
C LEU A 122 -9.77 -2.26 15.32
N LEU A 123 -8.73 -2.57 14.54
CA LEU A 123 -7.75 -1.62 14.05
C LEU A 123 -7.98 -1.42 12.56
N LEU A 124 -8.09 -0.18 12.13
CA LEU A 124 -8.41 0.14 10.75
C LEU A 124 -7.36 1.10 10.16
N PRO A 125 -7.23 1.15 8.81
CA PRO A 125 -6.53 2.24 8.17
C PRO A 125 -7.31 3.55 8.35
N THR A 126 -6.60 4.68 8.35
CA THR A 126 -7.22 6.01 8.40
C THR A 126 -8.04 6.31 7.13
N GLY A 127 -8.79 7.39 7.14
CA GLY A 127 -9.59 7.85 5.99
C GLY A 127 -8.77 8.20 4.74
N HIS A 128 -7.46 8.39 4.86
CA HIS A 128 -6.55 8.64 3.73
C HIS A 128 -6.34 7.40 2.84
N ALA A 129 -6.43 6.21 3.40
CA ALA A 129 -6.30 4.98 2.63
C ALA A 129 -7.55 4.74 1.76
N ALA A 130 -7.36 4.47 0.46
CA ALA A 130 -8.46 4.23 -0.48
C ALA A 130 -9.33 3.00 -0.13
N VAL A 131 -8.80 2.10 0.68
CA VAL A 131 -9.53 0.93 1.19
C VAL A 131 -10.53 1.28 2.29
N ARG A 132 -10.32 2.38 3.05
CA ARG A 132 -11.16 2.72 4.20
C ARG A 132 -12.63 2.96 3.83
N PRO A 133 -13.00 3.78 2.84
CA PRO A 133 -14.40 3.93 2.45
C PRO A 133 -15.06 2.62 2.00
N ARG A 134 -14.28 1.71 1.40
CA ARG A 134 -14.79 0.38 0.99
C ARG A 134 -15.06 -0.52 2.20
N LEU A 135 -14.21 -0.44 3.23
CA LEU A 135 -14.44 -1.15 4.51
C LEU A 135 -15.68 -0.63 5.22
N ASP A 136 -15.83 0.69 5.33
CA ASP A 136 -16.97 1.32 5.97
C ASP A 136 -18.28 0.91 5.26
N GLN A 137 -18.32 0.99 3.92
CA GLN A 137 -19.45 0.53 3.13
C GLN A 137 -19.70 -0.99 3.27
N TRP A 138 -18.65 -1.79 3.43
CA TRP A 138 -18.82 -3.23 3.66
C TRP A 138 -19.41 -3.50 5.04
N PHE A 139 -18.97 -2.80 6.11
CA PHE A 139 -19.58 -2.89 7.43
C PHE A 139 -21.07 -2.54 7.39
N GLU A 140 -21.43 -1.44 6.73
CA GLU A 140 -22.83 -1.03 6.56
C GLU A 140 -23.65 -2.13 5.88
N ARG A 141 -23.16 -2.70 4.78
CA ARG A 141 -23.84 -3.78 4.05
C ARG A 141 -24.01 -5.06 4.88
N GLN A 142 -23.07 -5.35 5.77
CA GLN A 142 -23.14 -6.49 6.69
C GLN A 142 -23.95 -6.18 7.95
N GLY A 143 -24.40 -4.96 8.15
CA GLY A 143 -25.09 -4.52 9.37
C GLY A 143 -24.21 -4.52 10.61
N LEU A 144 -22.88 -4.40 10.43
CA LEU A 144 -21.90 -4.43 11.50
C LEU A 144 -21.66 -3.02 12.06
N ARG A 145 -21.44 -2.95 13.37
CA ARG A 145 -21.07 -1.73 14.10
C ARG A 145 -19.76 -1.94 14.86
N PRO A 146 -18.63 -1.95 14.15
CA PRO A 146 -17.37 -2.33 14.74
C PRO A 146 -16.91 -1.34 15.81
N ARG A 147 -16.31 -1.86 16.87
CA ARG A 147 -15.65 -1.07 17.91
C ARG A 147 -14.21 -0.76 17.47
N ILE A 148 -14.01 0.39 16.82
CA ILE A 148 -12.69 0.83 16.37
C ILE A 148 -11.90 1.32 17.59
N VAL A 149 -10.72 0.74 17.86
CA VAL A 149 -9.84 1.08 18.98
C VAL A 149 -8.53 1.69 18.54
N GLY A 150 -8.25 1.73 17.23
CA GLY A 150 -7.08 2.38 16.66
C GLY A 150 -7.22 2.57 15.15
N GLU A 151 -6.64 3.66 14.66
CA GLU A 151 -6.59 4.00 13.23
C GLU A 151 -5.16 4.36 12.85
N PHE A 152 -4.67 3.83 11.73
CA PHE A 152 -3.28 3.91 11.34
C PHE A 152 -3.13 4.27 9.86
N GLU A 153 -2.24 5.18 9.54
CA GLU A 153 -1.89 5.51 8.15
C GLU A 153 -0.95 4.44 7.55
N ASP A 154 -0.01 3.96 8.36
CA ASP A 154 0.95 2.94 7.96
C ASP A 154 0.43 1.53 8.23
N SER A 155 0.34 0.72 7.18
CA SER A 155 -0.18 -0.65 7.25
C SER A 155 0.74 -1.60 8.04
N ALA A 156 2.06 -1.33 8.10
CA ALA A 156 2.98 -2.15 8.88
C ALA A 156 2.84 -1.84 10.38
N LEU A 157 2.63 -0.57 10.72
CA LEU A 157 2.34 -0.16 12.09
C LEU A 157 1.01 -0.74 12.57
N LEU A 158 -0.03 -0.67 11.74
CA LEU A 158 -1.33 -1.29 12.01
C LEU A 158 -1.17 -2.78 12.31
N ALA A 159 -0.43 -3.52 11.46
CA ALA A 159 -0.18 -4.93 11.66
C ALA A 159 0.64 -5.22 12.92
N ALA A 160 1.61 -4.38 13.29
CA ALA A 160 2.40 -4.53 14.51
C ALA A 160 1.52 -4.43 15.76
N PHE A 161 0.65 -3.42 15.84
CA PHE A 161 -0.31 -3.29 16.95
C PHE A 161 -1.34 -4.42 16.98
N GLY A 162 -1.82 -4.86 15.80
CA GLY A 162 -2.71 -6.02 15.71
C GLY A 162 -2.08 -7.29 16.27
N ARG A 163 -0.83 -7.56 15.89
CA ARG A 163 -0.05 -8.71 16.40
C ARG A 163 0.20 -8.65 17.90
N SER A 164 0.37 -7.46 18.45
CA SER A 164 0.54 -7.29 19.91
C SER A 164 -0.75 -7.56 20.72
N GLY A 165 -1.87 -7.85 20.05
CA GLY A 165 -3.12 -8.19 20.73
C GLY A 165 -4.10 -7.03 20.86
N MET A 166 -3.83 -5.87 20.29
CA MET A 166 -4.68 -4.69 20.44
C MET A 166 -6.06 -4.87 19.76
N GLY A 167 -6.14 -5.63 18.65
CA GLY A 167 -7.39 -5.85 17.94
C GLY A 167 -7.26 -6.69 16.68
N ALA A 168 -8.40 -6.99 16.06
CA ALA A 168 -8.45 -7.57 14.72
C ALA A 168 -8.21 -6.47 13.67
N PHE A 169 -7.58 -6.82 12.57
CA PHE A 169 -7.14 -5.87 11.55
C PHE A 169 -7.21 -6.44 10.13
N PRO A 170 -7.50 -5.61 9.11
CA PRO A 170 -7.51 -6.04 7.73
C PRO A 170 -6.11 -6.09 7.15
N VAL A 171 -5.84 -7.11 6.35
CA VAL A 171 -4.57 -7.32 5.67
C VAL A 171 -4.81 -7.71 4.22
N SER A 172 -3.97 -7.21 3.31
CA SER A 172 -3.95 -7.69 1.94
C SER A 172 -3.64 -9.19 1.91
N GLN A 173 -4.35 -9.94 1.08
CA GLN A 173 -4.09 -11.37 0.87
C GLN A 173 -2.64 -11.65 0.45
N TRP A 174 -2.01 -10.73 -0.28
CA TRP A 174 -0.60 -10.85 -0.69
C TRP A 174 0.38 -10.75 0.48
N SER A 175 -0.05 -10.18 1.59
CA SER A 175 0.75 -10.10 2.83
C SER A 175 0.50 -11.25 3.80
N GLN A 176 -0.47 -12.13 3.51
CA GLN A 176 -0.87 -13.23 4.41
C GLN A 176 0.25 -14.22 4.70
N GLU A 177 1.02 -14.61 3.67
CA GLU A 177 2.05 -15.65 3.83
C GLU A 177 3.14 -15.22 4.82
N GLU A 178 3.49 -13.93 4.84
CA GLU A 178 4.48 -13.42 5.79
C GLU A 178 3.91 -13.32 7.21
N LEU A 179 2.64 -12.92 7.33
CA LEU A 179 1.98 -12.86 8.63
C LEU A 179 1.75 -14.25 9.25
N ARG A 180 1.47 -15.27 8.43
CA ARG A 180 1.30 -16.66 8.90
C ARG A 180 2.60 -17.33 9.34
N LYS A 181 3.75 -16.81 8.96
CA LYS A 181 5.04 -17.30 9.46
C LYS A 181 5.29 -16.93 10.92
N ASP A 182 4.62 -15.88 11.40
CA ASP A 182 4.56 -15.55 12.82
C ASP A 182 3.58 -16.48 13.52
N ARG A 183 4.09 -17.37 14.38
CA ARG A 183 3.34 -18.45 15.06
C ARG A 183 2.26 -17.96 16.05
N GLU A 184 2.07 -16.67 16.21
CA GLU A 184 1.12 -16.07 17.18
C GLU A 184 -0.21 -15.59 16.54
N LEU A 185 -0.38 -15.71 15.23
CA LEU A 185 -1.58 -15.28 14.48
C LEU A 185 -2.34 -16.46 13.87
#